data_a9bdd3fe32ce1cdde11c6353d78cb9d9
#
_entry.id   a9bdd3fe32ce1cdde11c6353d78cb9d9
#
_cell.length_a   1.000
_cell.length_b   1.000
_cell.length_c   1.000
_cell.angle_alpha   90.00
_cell.angle_beta   90.00
_cell.angle_gamma   90.00
#
_symmetry.space_group_name_H-M   'P 1'
#
loop_
_entity.id
_entity.type
_entity.pdbx_description
1 polymer ?
#
loop_
_entity_poly.entity_id
_entity_poly.type
_entity_poly.pdbx_seq_one_letter_code
_entity_poly.pdbx_strand_id
1 'polypeptide(L)'
;MSKAPSVVLAGGGTAGHINPMLAIAREIRRIEPEANILTLGTKDKMEAQLVPEAGFDIEFIPRVAFPRSLSLNALTFFPRFAKAISQTRKILKDANADVVVGVGGYVCPPAYLAAFFSRIPVVIHEANAKPGLANKLGGPLAKFVGVAFSNTPFPRAKLVGMPMKDEIAHLNRRAARAQARHTLGLDPDKPVLIVTGGSLGAQSLNNAVAENITNFKDWGFQVLHITGKGKAIVDDSGEPVTAPNYRQIEFSHGMQDVYAAADLLIVRAGAATVSEVAAVGVPAIFVPLPFGNGEQSLNARSLVMAEAALLIEDKKMTGAWFAREIPSLMADAQKLKEMGRRAYKLGIRDAAHAMAEATLKVVK
;
A
#
# COMPACT_ATOMS: atom_id res chain seq x y z
N MET A 1 34.39 0.49 18.71
CA MET A 1 33.10 0.06 18.11
C MET A 1 32.35 1.34 17.75
N SER A 2 31.88 1.49 16.52
CA SER A 2 31.02 2.60 16.15
C SER A 2 29.70 2.49 16.95
N LYS A 3 29.17 3.62 17.43
CA LYS A 3 27.88 3.66 18.10
C LYS A 3 26.79 3.08 17.17
N ALA A 4 25.93 2.24 17.71
CA ALA A 4 24.77 1.73 16.97
C ALA A 4 23.87 2.90 16.53
N PRO A 5 23.39 2.93 15.25
CA PRO A 5 22.59 4.03 14.75
C PRO A 5 21.21 4.07 15.42
N SER A 6 20.72 5.28 15.69
CA SER A 6 19.36 5.52 16.18
C SER A 6 18.51 6.12 15.08
N VAL A 7 17.52 5.37 14.63
CA VAL A 7 16.63 5.70 13.50
C VAL A 7 15.22 5.94 14.00
N VAL A 8 14.67 7.11 13.71
CA VAL A 8 13.26 7.42 14.00
C VAL A 8 12.47 7.43 12.72
N LEU A 9 11.45 6.55 12.61
CA LEU A 9 10.59 6.46 11.45
C LEU A 9 9.24 7.14 11.71
N ALA A 10 8.78 7.93 10.77
CA ALA A 10 7.50 8.64 10.83
C ALA A 10 6.58 8.18 9.69
N GLY A 11 5.42 7.65 10.05
CA GLY A 11 4.42 7.20 9.07
C GLY A 11 3.16 6.78 9.80
N GLY A 12 1.99 7.15 9.27
CA GLY A 12 0.76 6.80 9.97
C GLY A 12 -0.52 7.21 9.24
N GLY A 13 -1.64 6.91 9.89
CA GLY A 13 -2.97 7.21 9.42
C GLY A 13 -3.61 6.11 8.58
N THR A 14 -2.86 5.43 7.72
CA THR A 14 -3.36 4.35 6.87
C THR A 14 -2.31 3.25 6.69
N ALA A 15 -2.75 2.03 6.37
CA ALA A 15 -1.86 0.91 6.06
C ALA A 15 -0.88 1.23 4.91
N GLY A 16 -1.27 2.10 3.97
CA GLY A 16 -0.42 2.54 2.86
C GLY A 16 0.84 3.33 3.28
N HIS A 17 0.86 3.92 4.49
CA HIS A 17 2.06 4.54 5.08
C HIS A 17 2.72 3.62 6.11
N ILE A 18 1.92 2.89 6.88
CA ILE A 18 2.44 2.04 7.96
C ILE A 18 3.24 0.86 7.41
N ASN A 19 2.72 0.15 6.40
CA ASN A 19 3.39 -1.02 5.84
C ASN A 19 4.77 -0.69 5.22
N PRO A 20 4.93 0.36 4.40
CA PRO A 20 6.25 0.77 3.91
C PRO A 20 7.21 1.16 5.04
N MET A 21 6.73 1.86 6.07
CA MET A 21 7.53 2.21 7.24
C MET A 21 8.05 0.96 7.95
N LEU A 22 7.19 -0.01 8.20
CA LEU A 22 7.54 -1.27 8.85
C LEU A 22 8.48 -2.13 7.99
N ALA A 23 8.31 -2.12 6.66
CA ALA A 23 9.21 -2.82 5.75
C ALA A 23 10.64 -2.24 5.82
N ILE A 24 10.76 -0.90 5.81
CA ILE A 24 12.05 -0.21 5.98
C ILE A 24 12.64 -0.52 7.36
N ALA A 25 11.84 -0.47 8.43
CA ALA A 25 12.30 -0.74 9.80
C ALA A 25 12.85 -2.16 9.96
N ARG A 26 12.16 -3.17 9.41
CA ARG A 26 12.62 -4.57 9.41
C ARG A 26 13.94 -4.72 8.68
N GLU A 27 14.09 -4.06 7.54
CA GLU A 27 15.28 -4.16 6.73
C GLU A 27 16.47 -3.43 7.38
N ILE A 28 16.26 -2.28 8.04
CA ILE A 28 17.28 -1.63 8.86
C ILE A 28 17.75 -2.57 9.96
N ARG A 29 16.84 -3.21 10.70
CA ARG A 29 17.19 -4.20 11.75
C ARG A 29 17.93 -5.40 11.20
N ARG A 30 17.62 -5.83 9.96
CA ARG A 30 18.34 -6.94 9.30
C ARG A 30 19.79 -6.59 8.97
N ILE A 31 20.03 -5.35 8.50
CA ILE A 31 21.37 -4.86 8.12
C ILE A 31 22.20 -4.49 9.36
N GLU A 32 21.58 -3.82 10.33
CA GLU A 32 22.19 -3.35 11.59
C GLU A 32 21.34 -3.86 12.76
N PRO A 33 21.61 -5.07 13.26
CA PRO A 33 20.81 -5.68 14.34
C PRO A 33 20.76 -4.86 15.62
N GLU A 34 21.82 -4.10 15.92
CA GLU A 34 21.96 -3.26 17.10
C GLU A 34 21.33 -1.86 16.93
N ALA A 35 20.75 -1.55 15.75
CA ALA A 35 20.12 -0.26 15.51
C ALA A 35 18.95 -0.04 16.48
N ASN A 36 18.95 1.13 17.13
CA ASN A 36 17.77 1.61 17.87
C ASN A 36 16.74 2.13 16.90
N ILE A 37 15.59 1.47 16.83
CA ILE A 37 14.51 1.80 15.89
C ILE A 37 13.28 2.23 16.67
N LEU A 38 12.90 3.49 16.54
CA LEU A 38 11.71 4.07 17.14
C LEU A 38 10.77 4.58 16.06
N THR A 39 9.47 4.43 16.23
CA THR A 39 8.49 4.97 15.31
C THR A 39 7.67 6.11 15.92
N LEU A 40 7.15 7.00 15.06
CA LEU A 40 6.25 8.08 15.45
C LEU A 40 4.86 7.83 14.85
N GLY A 41 3.84 7.93 15.70
CA GLY A 41 2.45 7.73 15.30
C GLY A 41 1.47 8.60 16.06
N THR A 42 0.17 8.31 15.91
CA THR A 42 -0.93 8.90 16.68
C THR A 42 -1.71 7.82 17.42
N LYS A 43 -2.20 8.12 18.65
CA LYS A 43 -2.83 7.14 19.54
C LYS A 43 -4.12 6.51 18.98
N ASP A 44 -4.83 7.25 18.13
CA ASP A 44 -6.18 6.94 17.66
C ASP A 44 -6.22 6.31 16.26
N LYS A 45 -5.09 5.82 15.76
CA LYS A 45 -4.95 5.28 14.39
C LYS A 45 -4.35 3.88 14.37
N MET A 46 -4.37 3.27 13.19
CA MET A 46 -3.93 1.88 12.96
C MET A 46 -2.48 1.64 13.40
N GLU A 47 -1.62 2.65 13.34
CA GLU A 47 -0.22 2.53 13.76
C GLU A 47 -0.08 2.17 15.24
N ALA A 48 -1.01 2.62 16.09
CA ALA A 48 -0.99 2.30 17.53
C ALA A 48 -1.10 0.79 17.80
N GLN A 49 -1.71 0.04 16.89
CA GLN A 49 -1.85 -1.41 16.94
C GLN A 49 -0.79 -2.11 16.10
N LEU A 50 -0.67 -1.74 14.82
CA LEU A 50 0.16 -2.46 13.84
C LEU A 50 1.67 -2.38 14.13
N VAL A 51 2.14 -1.28 14.74
CA VAL A 51 3.57 -1.11 15.02
C VAL A 51 4.04 -2.04 16.15
N PRO A 52 3.37 -2.07 17.34
CA PRO A 52 3.70 -3.04 18.39
C PRO A 52 3.54 -4.50 17.94
N GLU A 53 2.49 -4.83 17.18
CA GLU A 53 2.32 -6.17 16.60
C GLU A 53 3.49 -6.57 15.68
N ALA A 54 4.14 -5.58 15.05
CA ALA A 54 5.32 -5.80 14.22
C ALA A 54 6.64 -5.86 15.03
N GLY A 55 6.61 -5.70 16.36
CA GLY A 55 7.76 -5.77 17.25
C GLY A 55 8.63 -4.49 17.25
N PHE A 56 8.03 -3.32 17.03
CA PHE A 56 8.69 -2.03 17.10
C PHE A 56 8.08 -1.11 18.15
N ASP A 57 8.92 -0.26 18.72
CA ASP A 57 8.50 0.77 19.65
C ASP A 57 7.84 1.95 18.92
N ILE A 58 6.84 2.55 19.57
CA ILE A 58 6.11 3.69 19.04
C ILE A 58 5.95 4.79 20.09
N GLU A 59 6.31 6.01 19.71
CA GLU A 59 6.02 7.22 20.45
C GLU A 59 4.91 8.01 19.77
N PHE A 60 4.03 8.60 20.57
CA PHE A 60 2.85 9.28 20.06
C PHE A 60 3.00 10.79 20.09
N ILE A 61 2.63 11.42 18.99
CA ILE A 61 2.53 12.88 18.87
C ILE A 61 1.09 13.31 18.57
N PRO A 62 0.71 14.56 18.89
CA PRO A 62 -0.62 15.07 18.55
C PRO A 62 -0.87 15.01 17.04
N ARG A 63 -2.05 14.51 16.66
CA ARG A 63 -2.49 14.57 15.27
C ARG A 63 -2.78 16.01 14.88
N VAL A 64 -2.10 16.51 13.85
CA VAL A 64 -2.32 17.84 13.29
C VAL A 64 -2.60 17.73 11.80
N ALA A 65 -3.87 17.86 11.42
CA ALA A 65 -4.27 17.89 10.02
C ALA A 65 -4.17 19.33 9.49
N PHE A 66 -3.59 19.49 8.29
CA PHE A 66 -3.59 20.79 7.62
C PHE A 66 -5.03 21.24 7.35
N PRO A 67 -5.39 22.49 7.70
CA PRO A 67 -6.71 23.03 7.44
C PRO A 67 -6.96 23.08 5.93
N ARG A 68 -8.13 22.60 5.50
CA ARG A 68 -8.55 22.62 4.09
C ARG A 68 -9.37 23.86 3.74
N SER A 69 -9.77 24.62 4.75
CA SER A 69 -10.55 25.86 4.63
C SER A 69 -10.20 26.82 5.77
N LEU A 70 -10.47 28.12 5.57
CA LEU A 70 -10.39 29.13 6.61
C LEU A 70 -11.58 28.91 7.60
N SER A 71 -11.34 28.16 8.65
CA SER A 71 -12.30 27.85 9.71
C SER A 71 -11.68 28.15 11.08
N LEU A 72 -12.49 28.15 12.15
CA LEU A 72 -12.00 28.26 13.54
C LEU A 72 -10.91 27.23 13.86
N ASN A 73 -10.92 26.07 13.20
CA ASN A 73 -9.87 25.07 13.32
C ASN A 73 -8.52 25.55 12.78
N ALA A 74 -8.46 26.53 11.87
CA ALA A 74 -7.22 27.11 11.37
C ALA A 74 -6.50 27.95 12.45
N LEU A 75 -7.24 28.60 13.34
CA LEU A 75 -6.67 29.38 14.46
C LEU A 75 -5.96 28.46 15.49
N THR A 76 -6.50 27.26 15.74
CA THR A 76 -5.91 26.29 16.65
C THR A 76 -4.81 25.44 16.03
N PHE A 77 -4.65 25.51 14.70
CA PHE A 77 -3.64 24.74 13.97
C PHE A 77 -2.21 25.08 14.40
N PHE A 78 -1.84 26.37 14.37
CA PHE A 78 -0.46 26.78 14.65
C PHE A 78 0.03 26.39 16.05
N PRO A 79 -0.70 26.66 17.16
CA PRO A 79 -0.24 26.23 18.48
C PRO A 79 -0.21 24.70 18.62
N ARG A 80 -1.15 23.96 18.02
CA ARG A 80 -1.12 22.49 18.02
C ARG A 80 0.07 21.94 17.22
N PHE A 81 0.36 22.55 16.09
CA PHE A 81 1.48 22.16 15.23
C PHE A 81 2.83 22.46 15.91
N ALA A 82 2.98 23.64 16.53
CA ALA A 82 4.15 23.98 17.32
C ALA A 82 4.36 23.01 18.50
N LYS A 83 3.27 22.64 19.21
CA LYS A 83 3.32 21.62 20.26
C LYS A 83 3.79 20.26 19.73
N ALA A 84 3.27 19.82 18.57
CA ALA A 84 3.70 18.57 17.95
C ALA A 84 5.19 18.59 17.57
N ILE A 85 5.69 19.71 17.01
CA ILE A 85 7.13 19.89 16.72
C ILE A 85 7.96 19.83 17.99
N SER A 86 7.56 20.56 19.05
CA SER A 86 8.28 20.58 20.32
C SER A 86 8.35 19.20 20.99
N GLN A 87 7.22 18.47 21.00
CA GLN A 87 7.17 17.11 21.53
C GLN A 87 8.04 16.16 20.70
N THR A 88 7.97 16.26 19.36
CA THR A 88 8.82 15.45 18.48
C THR A 88 10.30 15.75 18.71
N ARG A 89 10.70 17.03 18.88
CA ARG A 89 12.10 17.39 19.19
C ARG A 89 12.57 16.74 20.49
N LYS A 90 11.72 16.69 21.52
CA LYS A 90 12.02 15.99 22.76
C LYS A 90 12.25 14.51 22.52
N ILE A 91 11.33 13.84 21.79
CA ILE A 91 11.45 12.41 21.44
C ILE A 91 12.75 12.14 20.68
N LEU A 92 13.07 12.96 19.67
CA LEU A 92 14.31 12.81 18.89
C LEU A 92 15.57 12.96 19.76
N LYS A 93 15.55 13.88 20.73
CA LYS A 93 16.65 14.08 21.69
C LYS A 93 16.77 12.89 22.64
N ASP A 94 15.65 12.43 23.22
CA ASP A 94 15.63 11.33 24.20
C ASP A 94 16.07 9.99 23.54
N ALA A 95 15.70 9.80 22.27
CA ALA A 95 16.13 8.66 21.44
C ALA A 95 17.58 8.79 20.93
N ASN A 96 18.26 9.93 21.13
CA ASN A 96 19.54 10.24 20.49
C ASN A 96 19.52 9.98 18.98
N ALA A 97 18.46 10.43 18.29
CA ALA A 97 18.20 10.13 16.90
C ALA A 97 19.30 10.65 15.97
N ASP A 98 19.85 9.76 15.14
CA ASP A 98 20.86 10.08 14.15
C ASP A 98 20.23 10.41 12.78
N VAL A 99 19.02 9.93 12.51
CA VAL A 99 18.27 10.17 11.27
C VAL A 99 16.75 10.05 11.47
N VAL A 100 15.98 10.82 10.71
CA VAL A 100 14.53 10.68 10.62
C VAL A 100 14.14 10.19 9.23
N VAL A 101 13.34 9.11 9.18
CA VAL A 101 12.79 8.55 7.93
C VAL A 101 11.29 8.84 7.88
N GLY A 102 10.81 9.51 6.85
CA GLY A 102 9.39 9.78 6.67
C GLY A 102 8.81 9.10 5.44
N VAL A 103 7.63 8.49 5.60
CA VAL A 103 6.93 7.79 4.51
C VAL A 103 5.58 8.43 4.18
N GLY A 104 5.26 9.58 4.79
CA GLY A 104 4.00 10.29 4.60
C GLY A 104 3.02 10.16 5.77
N GLY A 105 1.88 10.82 5.64
CA GLY A 105 0.89 10.91 6.71
C GLY A 105 1.06 12.16 7.61
N TYR A 106 0.13 12.32 8.55
CA TYR A 106 0.05 13.53 9.39
C TYR A 106 1.18 13.71 10.40
N VAL A 107 1.93 12.66 10.70
CA VAL A 107 3.05 12.68 11.64
C VAL A 107 4.35 13.17 10.99
N CYS A 108 4.47 13.10 9.67
CA CYS A 108 5.69 13.46 8.96
C CYS A 108 6.01 14.96 8.98
N PRO A 109 5.08 15.91 8.74
CA PRO A 109 5.40 17.32 8.77
C PRO A 109 6.03 17.80 10.08
N PRO A 110 5.48 17.52 11.29
CA PRO A 110 6.14 17.87 12.53
C PRO A 110 7.47 17.13 12.72
N ALA A 111 7.60 15.87 12.26
CA ALA A 111 8.86 15.13 12.34
C ALA A 111 9.97 15.75 11.48
N TYR A 112 9.66 16.16 10.25
CA TYR A 112 10.63 16.83 9.38
C TYR A 112 11.12 18.16 9.92
N LEU A 113 10.21 18.98 10.46
CA LEU A 113 10.59 20.27 11.05
C LEU A 113 11.34 20.08 12.36
N ALA A 114 10.94 19.12 13.19
CA ALA A 114 11.68 18.79 14.42
C ALA A 114 13.10 18.32 14.10
N ALA A 115 13.28 17.47 13.10
CA ALA A 115 14.59 17.01 12.63
C ALA A 115 15.43 18.19 12.11
N PHE A 116 14.85 19.05 11.26
CA PHE A 116 15.51 20.24 10.74
C PHE A 116 16.04 21.16 11.86
N PHE A 117 15.18 21.52 12.83
CA PHE A 117 15.58 22.36 13.95
C PHE A 117 16.57 21.67 14.91
N SER A 118 16.65 20.36 14.89
CA SER A 118 17.61 19.56 15.67
C SER A 118 18.87 19.20 14.88
N ARG A 119 19.00 19.64 13.61
CA ARG A 119 20.08 19.32 12.68
C ARG A 119 20.24 17.82 12.42
N ILE A 120 19.16 17.07 12.54
CA ILE A 120 19.10 15.64 12.23
C ILE A 120 18.74 15.48 10.74
N PRO A 121 19.47 14.68 9.97
CA PRO A 121 19.17 14.45 8.56
C PRO A 121 17.83 13.75 8.37
N VAL A 122 17.17 14.06 7.24
CA VAL A 122 15.87 13.49 6.87
C VAL A 122 16.01 12.66 5.61
N VAL A 123 15.42 11.48 5.62
CA VAL A 123 15.22 10.58 4.48
C VAL A 123 13.73 10.45 4.20
N ILE A 124 13.30 10.51 2.96
CA ILE A 124 11.87 10.45 2.60
C ILE A 124 11.63 9.32 1.59
N HIS A 125 10.55 8.59 1.80
CA HIS A 125 9.94 7.74 0.77
C HIS A 125 8.59 8.31 0.36
N GLU A 126 8.39 8.53 -0.96
CA GLU A 126 7.10 8.92 -1.53
C GLU A 126 6.47 7.74 -2.24
N ALA A 127 5.34 7.31 -1.71
CA ALA A 127 4.63 6.14 -2.18
C ALA A 127 3.83 6.36 -3.48
N ASN A 128 3.32 7.56 -3.72
CA ASN A 128 2.42 7.83 -4.82
C ASN A 128 3.10 8.53 -6.01
N ALA A 129 2.58 8.28 -7.20
CA ALA A 129 3.01 9.00 -8.39
C ALA A 129 2.72 10.51 -8.32
N LYS A 130 1.76 10.93 -7.48
CA LYS A 130 1.49 12.33 -7.15
C LYS A 130 1.91 12.59 -5.71
N PRO A 131 3.01 13.34 -5.46
CA PRO A 131 3.54 13.51 -4.12
C PRO A 131 2.54 14.13 -3.15
N GLY A 132 2.48 13.57 -1.93
CA GLY A 132 1.68 14.07 -0.84
C GLY A 132 2.21 15.40 -0.26
N LEU A 133 1.32 16.20 0.34
CA LEU A 133 1.70 17.50 0.92
C LEU A 133 2.78 17.39 2.00
N ALA A 134 2.71 16.34 2.83
CA ALA A 134 3.71 16.08 3.87
C ALA A 134 5.11 15.95 3.29
N ASN A 135 5.26 15.11 2.26
CA ASN A 135 6.54 14.87 1.62
C ASN A 135 7.01 16.05 0.76
N LYS A 136 6.09 16.80 0.15
CA LYS A 136 6.42 18.08 -0.52
C LYS A 136 7.04 19.09 0.44
N LEU A 137 6.53 19.18 1.68
CA LEU A 137 7.10 20.06 2.71
C LEU A 137 8.49 19.57 3.16
N GLY A 138 8.65 18.26 3.33
CA GLY A 138 9.91 17.67 3.79
C GLY A 138 11.00 17.61 2.72
N GLY A 139 10.62 17.56 1.44
CA GLY A 139 11.55 17.32 0.33
C GLY A 139 12.75 18.27 0.27
N PRO A 140 12.56 19.60 0.40
CA PRO A 140 13.69 20.54 0.46
C PRO A 140 14.65 20.31 1.61
N LEU A 141 14.19 19.66 2.69
CA LEU A 141 14.97 19.38 3.90
C LEU A 141 15.67 18.00 3.84
N ALA A 142 15.26 17.16 2.90
CA ALA A 142 15.71 15.78 2.85
C ALA A 142 17.12 15.65 2.24
N LYS A 143 17.93 14.77 2.82
CA LYS A 143 19.21 14.32 2.27
C LYS A 143 19.03 13.27 1.18
N PHE A 144 17.95 12.50 1.25
CA PHE A 144 17.60 11.49 0.26
C PHE A 144 16.07 11.43 0.11
N VAL A 145 15.62 11.28 -1.13
CA VAL A 145 14.21 11.03 -1.47
C VAL A 145 14.13 9.82 -2.38
N GLY A 146 13.50 8.75 -1.90
CA GLY A 146 13.11 7.60 -2.71
C GLY A 146 11.66 7.74 -3.18
N VAL A 147 11.36 7.33 -4.41
CA VAL A 147 10.01 7.33 -4.97
C VAL A 147 9.62 5.95 -5.46
N ALA A 148 8.33 5.62 -5.34
CA ALA A 148 7.81 4.33 -5.80
C ALA A 148 7.63 4.27 -7.32
N PHE A 149 7.38 5.39 -7.99
CA PHE A 149 7.07 5.46 -9.41
C PHE A 149 8.01 6.43 -10.14
N SER A 150 8.45 6.06 -11.34
CA SER A 150 9.35 6.87 -12.17
C SER A 150 8.75 8.20 -12.63
N ASN A 151 7.42 8.26 -12.72
CA ASN A 151 6.69 9.47 -13.11
C ASN A 151 6.34 10.40 -11.93
N THR A 152 6.89 10.15 -10.73
CA THR A 152 6.68 11.04 -9.57
C THR A 152 7.46 12.34 -9.74
N PRO A 153 6.80 13.50 -9.83
CA PRO A 153 7.47 14.80 -10.03
C PRO A 153 8.07 15.29 -8.69
N PHE A 154 9.20 14.72 -8.32
CA PHE A 154 9.89 15.08 -7.09
C PHE A 154 11.37 15.39 -7.39
N PRO A 155 11.86 16.62 -7.10
CA PRO A 155 13.23 17.00 -7.41
C PRO A 155 14.25 16.10 -6.72
N ARG A 156 15.30 15.70 -7.45
CA ARG A 156 16.41 14.85 -6.97
C ARG A 156 16.00 13.48 -6.42
N ALA A 157 14.74 13.04 -6.65
CA ALA A 157 14.30 11.74 -6.21
C ALA A 157 14.98 10.61 -6.99
N LYS A 158 15.18 9.49 -6.30
CA LYS A 158 15.63 8.24 -6.90
C LYS A 158 14.49 7.24 -6.95
N LEU A 159 14.31 6.58 -8.07
CA LEU A 159 13.37 5.48 -8.18
C LEU A 159 13.91 4.30 -7.37
N VAL A 160 13.22 3.95 -6.29
CA VAL A 160 13.56 2.83 -5.41
C VAL A 160 12.47 1.75 -5.39
N GLY A 161 11.25 2.07 -5.86
CA GLY A 161 10.09 1.21 -5.73
C GLY A 161 9.34 1.42 -4.40
N MET A 162 8.38 0.55 -4.14
CA MET A 162 7.55 0.56 -2.92
C MET A 162 8.13 -0.43 -1.91
N PRO A 163 8.56 0.02 -0.72
CA PRO A 163 8.90 -0.90 0.36
C PRO A 163 7.67 -1.76 0.73
N MET A 164 7.79 -3.05 0.60
CA MET A 164 6.73 -4.02 0.86
C MET A 164 7.25 -5.18 1.71
N LYS A 165 6.35 -6.01 2.20
CA LYS A 165 6.70 -7.20 2.96
C LYS A 165 7.51 -8.17 2.09
N ASP A 166 8.50 -8.82 2.67
CA ASP A 166 9.41 -9.74 1.99
C ASP A 166 8.65 -10.91 1.34
N GLU A 167 7.64 -11.45 2.03
CA GLU A 167 6.81 -12.54 1.52
C GLU A 167 5.97 -12.15 0.28
N ILE A 168 5.82 -10.84 -0.01
CA ILE A 168 5.20 -10.35 -1.25
C ILE A 168 6.28 -10.02 -2.28
N ALA A 169 7.33 -9.31 -1.87
CA ALA A 169 8.41 -8.90 -2.76
C ALA A 169 9.06 -10.09 -3.48
N HIS A 170 9.28 -11.17 -2.75
CA HIS A 170 9.96 -12.38 -3.24
C HIS A 170 9.01 -13.59 -3.44
N LEU A 171 7.70 -13.32 -3.58
CA LEU A 171 6.71 -14.38 -3.77
C LEU A 171 6.95 -15.19 -5.05
N ASN A 172 7.22 -16.47 -4.89
CA ASN A 172 7.20 -17.42 -6.01
C ASN A 172 5.76 -17.91 -6.23
N ARG A 173 5.00 -17.15 -7.05
CA ARG A 173 3.59 -17.47 -7.34
C ARG A 173 3.37 -18.91 -7.78
N ARG A 174 4.25 -19.43 -8.67
CA ARG A 174 4.08 -20.78 -9.22
C ARG A 174 4.18 -21.84 -8.13
N ALA A 175 5.13 -21.71 -7.22
CA ALA A 175 5.33 -22.64 -6.13
C ALA A 175 4.21 -22.52 -5.06
N ALA A 176 3.77 -21.30 -4.76
CA ALA A 176 2.79 -21.03 -3.71
C ALA A 176 1.32 -21.27 -4.16
N ARG A 177 1.05 -21.35 -5.47
CA ARG A 177 -0.30 -21.31 -6.05
C ARG A 177 -1.25 -22.37 -5.49
N ALA A 178 -0.85 -23.63 -5.48
CA ALA A 178 -1.72 -24.72 -5.04
C ALA A 178 -2.08 -24.59 -3.54
N GLN A 179 -1.07 -24.28 -2.71
CA GLN A 179 -1.29 -24.07 -1.28
C GLN A 179 -2.15 -22.83 -1.00
N ALA A 180 -1.91 -21.73 -1.73
CA ALA A 180 -2.70 -20.51 -1.60
C ALA A 180 -4.17 -20.73 -1.96
N ARG A 181 -4.46 -21.46 -3.04
CA ARG A 181 -5.83 -21.85 -3.42
C ARG A 181 -6.49 -22.72 -2.37
N HIS A 182 -5.77 -23.70 -1.84
CA HIS A 182 -6.28 -24.53 -0.75
C HIS A 182 -6.61 -23.68 0.50
N THR A 183 -5.69 -22.80 0.92
CA THR A 183 -5.88 -21.89 2.07
C THR A 183 -7.11 -20.99 1.89
N LEU A 184 -7.34 -20.52 0.66
CA LEU A 184 -8.48 -19.67 0.34
C LEU A 184 -9.77 -20.47 0.04
N GLY A 185 -9.74 -21.80 0.11
CA GLY A 185 -10.88 -22.68 -0.15
C GLY A 185 -11.34 -22.64 -1.60
N LEU A 186 -10.38 -22.58 -2.54
CA LEU A 186 -10.57 -22.53 -3.98
C LEU A 186 -10.16 -23.86 -4.62
N ASP A 187 -10.79 -24.22 -5.72
CA ASP A 187 -10.43 -25.38 -6.52
C ASP A 187 -9.03 -25.14 -7.16
N PRO A 188 -8.05 -26.05 -6.96
CA PRO A 188 -6.70 -25.87 -7.46
C PRO A 188 -6.60 -25.84 -8.99
N ASP A 189 -7.53 -26.49 -9.72
CA ASP A 189 -7.44 -26.69 -11.15
C ASP A 189 -8.21 -25.65 -11.97
N LYS A 190 -9.18 -24.96 -11.35
CA LYS A 190 -9.96 -23.92 -12.04
C LYS A 190 -9.24 -22.58 -12.08
N PRO A 191 -9.34 -21.82 -13.17
CA PRO A 191 -8.91 -20.42 -13.20
C PRO A 191 -9.58 -19.59 -12.10
N VAL A 192 -8.85 -18.63 -11.53
CA VAL A 192 -9.31 -17.81 -10.39
C VAL A 192 -9.30 -16.34 -10.75
N LEU A 193 -10.47 -15.73 -10.72
CA LEU A 193 -10.63 -14.28 -10.65
C LEU A 193 -10.73 -13.85 -9.19
N ILE A 194 -9.93 -12.87 -8.78
CA ILE A 194 -10.08 -12.26 -7.45
C ILE A 194 -10.47 -10.80 -7.58
N VAL A 195 -11.52 -10.40 -6.88
CA VAL A 195 -12.01 -9.01 -6.86
C VAL A 195 -11.90 -8.44 -5.46
N THR A 196 -11.26 -7.28 -5.31
CA THR A 196 -11.15 -6.60 -4.01
C THR A 196 -11.05 -5.09 -4.13
N GLY A 197 -11.79 -4.40 -3.28
CA GLY A 197 -11.72 -2.95 -3.11
C GLY A 197 -10.70 -2.49 -2.05
N GLY A 198 -9.89 -3.41 -1.51
CA GLY A 198 -9.03 -3.18 -0.33
C GLY A 198 -9.79 -3.35 0.99
N SER A 199 -9.17 -3.01 2.12
CA SER A 199 -9.70 -3.25 3.47
C SER A 199 -11.09 -2.64 3.75
N LEU A 200 -11.41 -1.53 3.10
CA LEU A 200 -12.70 -0.84 3.22
C LEU A 200 -13.73 -1.31 2.18
N GLY A 201 -13.34 -2.19 1.25
CA GLY A 201 -14.14 -2.59 0.12
C GLY A 201 -14.43 -1.44 -0.86
N ALA A 202 -15.07 -1.77 -1.98
CA ALA A 202 -15.45 -0.83 -3.04
C ALA A 202 -16.86 -1.14 -3.55
N GLN A 203 -17.79 -0.21 -3.34
CA GLN A 203 -19.21 -0.43 -3.67
C GLN A 203 -19.41 -0.78 -5.16
N SER A 204 -18.74 -0.07 -6.08
CA SER A 204 -18.84 -0.33 -7.51
C SER A 204 -18.37 -1.74 -7.88
N LEU A 205 -17.26 -2.20 -7.28
CA LEU A 205 -16.76 -3.56 -7.48
C LEU A 205 -17.71 -4.60 -6.89
N ASN A 206 -18.19 -4.37 -5.67
CA ASN A 206 -19.11 -5.27 -5.01
C ASN A 206 -20.43 -5.40 -5.81
N ASN A 207 -20.97 -4.29 -6.31
CA ASN A 207 -22.17 -4.29 -7.13
C ASN A 207 -21.97 -5.05 -8.44
N ALA A 208 -20.85 -4.77 -9.15
CA ALA A 208 -20.56 -5.45 -10.43
C ALA A 208 -20.41 -6.97 -10.27
N VAL A 209 -19.85 -7.43 -9.14
CA VAL A 209 -19.80 -8.86 -8.81
C VAL A 209 -21.18 -9.38 -8.44
N ALA A 210 -21.93 -8.69 -7.57
CA ALA A 210 -23.24 -9.13 -7.08
C ALA A 210 -24.24 -9.36 -8.22
N GLU A 211 -24.27 -8.46 -9.22
CA GLU A 211 -25.11 -8.58 -10.41
C GLU A 211 -24.80 -9.82 -11.29
N ASN A 212 -23.67 -10.48 -11.06
CA ASN A 212 -23.20 -11.60 -11.88
C ASN A 212 -23.06 -12.93 -11.12
N ILE A 213 -23.37 -13.00 -9.83
CA ILE A 213 -23.17 -14.21 -9.02
C ILE A 213 -23.82 -15.45 -9.63
N THR A 214 -25.02 -15.32 -10.16
CA THR A 214 -25.77 -16.44 -10.79
C THR A 214 -25.13 -16.94 -12.09
N ASN A 215 -24.32 -16.11 -12.76
CA ASN A 215 -23.67 -16.44 -14.02
C ASN A 215 -22.35 -17.21 -13.82
N PHE A 216 -21.70 -17.14 -12.65
CA PHE A 216 -20.39 -17.74 -12.42
C PHE A 216 -20.35 -19.25 -12.58
N LYS A 217 -21.49 -19.94 -12.37
CA LYS A 217 -21.62 -21.39 -12.62
C LYS A 217 -21.29 -21.79 -14.06
N ASP A 218 -21.54 -20.88 -15.02
CA ASP A 218 -21.45 -21.14 -16.46
C ASP A 218 -20.14 -20.59 -17.09
N TRP A 219 -19.32 -19.82 -16.36
CA TRP A 219 -18.19 -19.10 -16.93
C TRP A 219 -16.84 -19.86 -16.92
N GLY A 220 -16.81 -21.08 -16.41
CA GLY A 220 -15.61 -21.93 -16.46
C GLY A 220 -14.44 -21.49 -15.56
N PHE A 221 -14.63 -20.49 -14.72
CA PHE A 221 -13.67 -20.05 -13.70
C PHE A 221 -14.37 -19.80 -12.37
N GLN A 222 -13.61 -19.67 -11.31
CA GLN A 222 -14.12 -19.37 -9.97
C GLN A 222 -13.76 -17.94 -9.55
N VAL A 223 -14.59 -17.34 -8.70
CA VAL A 223 -14.45 -15.97 -8.22
C VAL A 223 -14.27 -15.97 -6.70
N LEU A 224 -13.15 -15.41 -6.24
CA LEU A 224 -12.99 -15.01 -4.85
C LEU A 224 -13.27 -13.51 -4.74
N HIS A 225 -14.29 -13.15 -3.98
CA HIS A 225 -14.69 -11.78 -3.74
C HIS A 225 -14.31 -11.35 -2.32
N ILE A 226 -13.36 -10.41 -2.19
CA ILE A 226 -12.98 -9.81 -0.91
C ILE A 226 -13.75 -8.49 -0.79
N THR A 227 -14.89 -8.55 -0.12
CA THR A 227 -15.91 -7.50 -0.15
C THR A 227 -15.56 -6.25 0.65
N GLY A 228 -14.68 -6.37 1.64
CA GLY A 228 -14.39 -5.36 2.67
C GLY A 228 -15.19 -5.64 3.94
N LYS A 229 -14.61 -5.25 5.08
CA LYS A 229 -15.19 -5.49 6.41
C LYS A 229 -16.60 -4.89 6.54
N GLY A 230 -17.57 -5.71 6.94
CA GLY A 230 -18.99 -5.34 7.08
C GLY A 230 -19.72 -5.10 5.75
N LYS A 231 -19.20 -5.66 4.63
CA LYS A 231 -19.77 -5.46 3.28
C LYS A 231 -20.02 -6.77 2.53
N ALA A 232 -20.27 -7.85 3.26
CA ALA A 232 -20.71 -9.09 2.64
C ALA A 232 -21.93 -8.85 1.75
N ILE A 233 -22.01 -9.55 0.63
CA ILE A 233 -23.21 -9.62 -0.19
C ILE A 233 -24.16 -10.59 0.51
N VAL A 234 -25.32 -10.11 0.91
CA VAL A 234 -26.31 -10.90 1.64
C VAL A 234 -27.57 -11.11 0.80
N ASP A 235 -28.27 -12.20 1.05
CA ASP A 235 -29.58 -12.49 0.49
C ASP A 235 -30.71 -11.80 1.29
N ASP A 236 -31.95 -12.06 0.90
CA ASP A 236 -33.14 -11.48 1.56
C ASP A 236 -33.32 -11.91 3.02
N SER A 237 -32.64 -12.99 3.46
CA SER A 237 -32.62 -13.44 4.86
C SER A 237 -31.51 -12.79 5.68
N GLY A 238 -30.62 -12.03 5.03
CA GLY A 238 -29.45 -11.40 5.65
C GLY A 238 -28.23 -12.32 5.73
N GLU A 239 -28.27 -13.51 5.16
CA GLU A 239 -27.16 -14.45 5.14
C GLU A 239 -26.23 -14.19 3.95
N PRO A 240 -24.90 -14.43 4.09
CA PRO A 240 -23.97 -14.28 2.99
C PRO A 240 -24.32 -15.16 1.79
N VAL A 241 -24.48 -14.54 0.61
CA VAL A 241 -24.79 -15.25 -0.62
C VAL A 241 -23.72 -16.27 -0.93
N THR A 242 -24.14 -17.50 -1.25
CA THR A 242 -23.33 -18.60 -1.75
C THR A 242 -23.80 -19.04 -3.12
N ALA A 243 -22.87 -19.36 -4.02
CA ALA A 243 -23.20 -19.86 -5.35
C ALA A 243 -22.08 -20.75 -5.90
N PRO A 244 -22.34 -21.61 -6.89
CA PRO A 244 -21.30 -22.37 -7.56
C PRO A 244 -20.24 -21.43 -8.16
N ASN A 245 -18.97 -21.80 -8.01
CA ASN A 245 -17.80 -21.01 -8.45
C ASN A 245 -17.69 -19.60 -7.83
N TYR A 246 -18.46 -19.27 -6.80
CA TYR A 246 -18.40 -18.01 -6.08
C TYR A 246 -18.11 -18.22 -4.61
N ARG A 247 -17.09 -17.54 -4.12
CA ARG A 247 -16.73 -17.48 -2.70
C ARG A 247 -16.52 -16.03 -2.31
N GLN A 248 -17.12 -15.61 -1.20
CA GLN A 248 -16.83 -14.30 -0.61
C GLN A 248 -16.20 -14.42 0.77
N ILE A 249 -15.34 -13.44 1.07
CA ILE A 249 -14.78 -13.18 2.40
C ILE A 249 -14.74 -11.68 2.60
N GLU A 250 -14.86 -11.21 3.83
CA GLU A 250 -14.80 -9.76 4.09
C GLU A 250 -13.38 -9.22 4.09
N PHE A 251 -12.42 -10.02 4.51
CA PHE A 251 -11.02 -9.61 4.63
C PHE A 251 -10.07 -10.80 4.46
N SER A 252 -8.89 -10.55 3.92
CA SER A 252 -7.78 -11.52 3.85
C SER A 252 -6.60 -11.01 4.68
N HIS A 253 -6.11 -11.84 5.60
CA HIS A 253 -4.92 -11.52 6.38
C HIS A 253 -3.61 -11.77 5.61
N GLY A 254 -3.66 -12.61 4.56
CA GLY A 254 -2.51 -13.01 3.74
C GLY A 254 -2.66 -12.55 2.30
N MET A 255 -2.26 -11.32 1.95
CA MET A 255 -2.30 -10.86 0.57
C MET A 255 -1.36 -11.65 -0.34
N GLN A 256 -0.29 -12.25 0.17
CA GLN A 256 0.57 -13.16 -0.59
C GLN A 256 -0.21 -14.35 -1.15
N ASP A 257 -1.16 -14.92 -0.39
CA ASP A 257 -2.01 -16.03 -0.87
C ASP A 257 -2.99 -15.54 -1.94
N VAL A 258 -3.56 -14.34 -1.76
CA VAL A 258 -4.43 -13.71 -2.76
C VAL A 258 -3.68 -13.54 -4.09
N TYR A 259 -2.45 -13.00 -4.04
CA TYR A 259 -1.63 -12.81 -5.24
C TYR A 259 -1.18 -14.15 -5.85
N ALA A 260 -0.85 -15.14 -5.03
CA ALA A 260 -0.45 -16.46 -5.51
C ALA A 260 -1.58 -17.22 -6.20
N ALA A 261 -2.80 -17.15 -5.65
CA ALA A 261 -3.97 -17.87 -6.14
C ALA A 261 -4.54 -17.32 -7.46
N ALA A 262 -4.44 -16.00 -7.67
CA ALA A 262 -5.13 -15.29 -8.75
C ALA A 262 -4.56 -15.58 -10.14
N ASP A 263 -5.44 -15.74 -11.15
CA ASP A 263 -5.09 -15.62 -12.56
C ASP A 263 -5.33 -14.20 -13.08
N LEU A 264 -6.34 -13.53 -12.54
CA LEU A 264 -6.65 -12.14 -12.80
C LEU A 264 -7.10 -11.45 -11.49
N LEU A 265 -6.69 -10.22 -11.29
CA LEU A 265 -7.15 -9.35 -10.20
C LEU A 265 -8.01 -8.22 -10.75
N ILE A 266 -9.10 -7.88 -10.06
CA ILE A 266 -9.79 -6.59 -10.20
C ILE A 266 -9.65 -5.85 -8.88
N VAL A 267 -8.92 -4.73 -8.89
CA VAL A 267 -8.48 -4.07 -7.65
C VAL A 267 -8.46 -2.55 -7.77
N ARG A 268 -8.49 -1.85 -6.64
CA ARG A 268 -8.17 -0.42 -6.59
C ARG A 268 -6.70 -0.18 -6.92
N ALA A 269 -6.37 1.00 -7.49
CA ALA A 269 -5.01 1.36 -7.90
C ALA A 269 -4.24 2.14 -6.81
N GLY A 270 -4.34 1.70 -5.56
CA GLY A 270 -3.50 2.19 -4.48
C GLY A 270 -2.01 1.91 -4.76
N ALA A 271 -1.13 2.80 -4.32
CA ALA A 271 0.30 2.70 -4.63
C ALA A 271 0.91 1.35 -4.22
N ALA A 272 0.59 0.85 -3.01
CA ALA A 272 1.04 -0.46 -2.57
C ALA A 272 0.53 -1.58 -3.48
N THR A 273 -0.79 -1.61 -3.77
CA THR A 273 -1.39 -2.64 -4.61
C THR A 273 -0.79 -2.67 -6.01
N VAL A 274 -0.60 -1.50 -6.65
CA VAL A 274 0.02 -1.41 -7.98
C VAL A 274 1.44 -1.96 -7.97
N SER A 275 2.22 -1.60 -6.95
CA SER A 275 3.62 -2.05 -6.81
C SER A 275 3.72 -3.53 -6.47
N GLU A 276 2.82 -4.07 -5.63
CA GLU A 276 2.75 -5.49 -5.27
C GLU A 276 2.33 -6.33 -6.49
N VAL A 277 1.31 -5.89 -7.24
CA VAL A 277 0.89 -6.51 -8.51
C VAL A 277 2.08 -6.60 -9.50
N ALA A 278 2.86 -5.53 -9.62
CA ALA A 278 4.06 -5.52 -10.46
C ALA A 278 5.13 -6.47 -9.93
N ALA A 279 5.44 -6.42 -8.63
CA ALA A 279 6.47 -7.24 -8.02
C ALA A 279 6.17 -8.75 -8.15
N VAL A 280 4.92 -9.12 -7.97
CA VAL A 280 4.45 -10.51 -8.04
C VAL A 280 4.20 -10.97 -9.48
N GLY A 281 3.92 -10.05 -10.40
CA GLY A 281 3.63 -10.36 -11.81
C GLY A 281 2.25 -11.00 -12.00
N VAL A 282 1.24 -10.51 -11.30
CA VAL A 282 -0.13 -10.97 -11.49
C VAL A 282 -0.88 -10.04 -12.45
N PRO A 283 -1.61 -10.56 -13.45
CA PRO A 283 -2.44 -9.72 -14.31
C PRO A 283 -3.49 -8.95 -13.52
N ALA A 284 -3.72 -7.69 -13.84
CA ALA A 284 -4.69 -6.89 -13.09
C ALA A 284 -5.52 -5.95 -13.98
N ILE A 285 -6.75 -5.71 -13.53
CA ILE A 285 -7.61 -4.61 -13.95
C ILE A 285 -7.66 -3.63 -12.78
N PHE A 286 -7.09 -2.46 -12.95
CA PHE A 286 -7.15 -1.39 -11.97
C PHE A 286 -8.41 -0.56 -12.13
N VAL A 287 -9.11 -0.33 -11.04
CA VAL A 287 -10.28 0.54 -10.96
C VAL A 287 -9.98 1.65 -9.95
N PRO A 288 -9.43 2.78 -10.40
CA PRO A 288 -9.07 3.89 -9.52
C PRO A 288 -10.25 4.42 -8.72
N LEU A 289 -10.01 4.94 -7.53
CA LEU A 289 -11.03 5.65 -6.76
C LEU A 289 -11.57 6.84 -7.57
N PRO A 290 -12.90 7.05 -7.61
CA PRO A 290 -13.51 8.14 -8.39
C PRO A 290 -13.36 9.53 -7.72
N PHE A 291 -12.85 9.57 -6.51
CA PHE A 291 -12.63 10.78 -5.72
C PHE A 291 -11.17 10.86 -5.22
N GLY A 292 -10.80 11.99 -4.65
CA GLY A 292 -9.43 12.27 -4.23
C GLY A 292 -8.74 13.21 -5.23
N ASN A 293 -7.44 13.09 -5.35
CA ASN A 293 -6.62 13.98 -6.19
C ASN A 293 -6.14 13.31 -7.50
N GLY A 294 -6.69 12.12 -7.84
CA GLY A 294 -6.38 11.38 -9.07
C GLY A 294 -5.07 10.59 -9.03
N GLU A 295 -4.43 10.45 -7.88
CA GLU A 295 -3.15 9.72 -7.75
C GLU A 295 -3.23 8.26 -8.17
N GLN A 296 -4.38 7.59 -7.96
CA GLN A 296 -4.51 6.17 -8.27
C GLN A 296 -4.38 5.87 -9.77
N SER A 297 -4.95 6.70 -10.63
CA SER A 297 -4.77 6.55 -12.08
C SER A 297 -3.32 6.74 -12.50
N LEU A 298 -2.60 7.68 -11.84
CA LEU A 298 -1.18 7.93 -12.10
C LEU A 298 -0.29 6.80 -11.60
N ASN A 299 -0.63 6.15 -10.47
CA ASN A 299 0.10 5.00 -9.94
C ASN A 299 0.09 3.83 -10.94
N ALA A 300 -1.07 3.54 -11.55
CA ALA A 300 -1.22 2.43 -12.50
C ALA A 300 -0.61 2.71 -13.89
N ARG A 301 -0.30 3.99 -14.22
CA ARG A 301 0.03 4.43 -15.57
C ARG A 301 1.14 3.62 -16.23
N SER A 302 2.24 3.36 -15.54
CA SER A 302 3.37 2.62 -16.12
C SER A 302 3.00 1.20 -16.52
N LEU A 303 2.20 0.49 -15.70
CA LEU A 303 1.74 -0.86 -16.00
C LEU A 303 0.75 -0.86 -17.18
N VAL A 304 -0.16 0.11 -17.23
CA VAL A 304 -1.14 0.25 -18.32
C VAL A 304 -0.45 0.56 -19.65
N MET A 305 0.50 1.50 -19.67
CA MET A 305 1.27 1.84 -20.88
C MET A 305 2.11 0.67 -21.40
N ALA A 306 2.56 -0.22 -20.53
CA ALA A 306 3.27 -1.44 -20.89
C ALA A 306 2.35 -2.62 -21.24
N GLU A 307 1.04 -2.40 -21.31
CA GLU A 307 0.02 -3.46 -21.49
C GLU A 307 0.16 -4.60 -20.46
N ALA A 308 0.67 -4.28 -19.29
CA ALA A 308 0.82 -5.20 -18.17
C ALA A 308 -0.42 -5.24 -17.27
N ALA A 309 -1.30 -4.26 -17.41
CA ALA A 309 -2.58 -4.16 -16.72
C ALA A 309 -3.60 -3.37 -17.58
N LEU A 310 -4.87 -3.53 -17.23
CA LEU A 310 -5.95 -2.70 -17.75
C LEU A 310 -6.34 -1.66 -16.70
N LEU A 311 -6.92 -0.53 -17.14
CA LEU A 311 -7.47 0.50 -16.27
C LEU A 311 -8.89 0.84 -16.71
N ILE A 312 -9.83 0.76 -15.78
CA ILE A 312 -11.25 1.05 -16.00
C ILE A 312 -11.71 2.12 -15.02
N GLU A 313 -12.37 3.16 -15.52
CA GLU A 313 -12.98 4.16 -14.66
C GLU A 313 -14.05 3.52 -13.77
N ASP A 314 -14.12 3.94 -12.51
CA ASP A 314 -15.05 3.38 -11.52
C ASP A 314 -16.50 3.33 -11.99
N LYS A 315 -16.99 4.41 -12.64
CA LYS A 315 -18.35 4.51 -13.19
C LYS A 315 -18.62 3.54 -14.34
N LYS A 316 -17.59 3.00 -14.99
CA LYS A 316 -17.69 2.02 -16.09
C LYS A 316 -17.67 0.58 -15.58
N MET A 317 -17.29 0.36 -14.31
CA MET A 317 -17.30 -0.96 -13.67
C MET A 317 -18.73 -1.32 -13.23
N THR A 318 -19.56 -1.69 -14.21
CA THR A 318 -20.95 -2.15 -14.03
C THR A 318 -21.04 -3.67 -14.19
N GLY A 319 -22.13 -4.31 -13.70
CA GLY A 319 -22.38 -5.72 -13.92
C GLY A 319 -22.44 -6.10 -15.41
N ALA A 320 -23.03 -5.24 -16.25
CA ALA A 320 -23.07 -5.44 -17.68
C ALA A 320 -21.68 -5.40 -18.34
N TRP A 321 -20.79 -4.48 -17.91
CA TRP A 321 -19.41 -4.46 -18.37
C TRP A 321 -18.67 -5.71 -17.90
N PHE A 322 -18.85 -6.08 -16.65
CA PHE A 322 -18.24 -7.27 -16.07
C PHE A 322 -18.61 -8.54 -16.83
N ALA A 323 -19.91 -8.75 -17.11
CA ALA A 323 -20.42 -9.90 -17.87
C ALA A 323 -19.88 -9.97 -19.31
N ARG A 324 -19.67 -8.83 -19.94
CA ARG A 324 -19.21 -8.77 -21.33
C ARG A 324 -17.70 -9.01 -21.46
N GLU A 325 -16.90 -8.41 -20.58
CA GLU A 325 -15.44 -8.35 -20.73
C GLU A 325 -14.70 -9.47 -19.99
N ILE A 326 -15.17 -9.84 -18.79
CA ILE A 326 -14.41 -10.74 -17.92
C ILE A 326 -14.35 -12.18 -18.44
N PRO A 327 -15.44 -12.81 -18.92
CA PRO A 327 -15.37 -14.17 -19.42
C PRO A 327 -14.39 -14.31 -20.59
N SER A 328 -14.42 -13.38 -21.55
CA SER A 328 -13.51 -13.37 -22.69
C SER A 328 -12.04 -13.21 -22.25
N LEU A 329 -11.77 -12.30 -21.29
CA LEU A 329 -10.42 -12.11 -20.79
C LEU A 329 -9.91 -13.32 -20.00
N MET A 330 -10.74 -13.94 -19.16
CA MET A 330 -10.39 -15.13 -18.40
C MET A 330 -10.14 -16.35 -19.28
N ALA A 331 -10.78 -16.44 -20.45
CA ALA A 331 -10.56 -17.50 -21.44
C ALA A 331 -9.23 -17.33 -22.20
N ASP A 332 -8.65 -16.13 -22.24
CA ASP A 332 -7.40 -15.86 -22.95
C ASP A 332 -6.18 -16.01 -22.01
N ALA A 333 -5.84 -17.26 -21.71
CA ALA A 333 -4.70 -17.61 -20.84
C ALA A 333 -3.36 -17.04 -21.34
N GLN A 334 -3.18 -16.93 -22.67
CA GLN A 334 -1.94 -16.40 -23.26
C GLN A 334 -1.82 -14.90 -22.99
N LYS A 335 -2.88 -14.15 -23.15
CA LYS A 335 -2.93 -12.71 -22.83
C LYS A 335 -2.67 -12.46 -21.35
N LEU A 336 -3.33 -13.22 -20.46
CA LEU A 336 -3.08 -13.11 -19.02
C LEU A 336 -1.62 -13.40 -18.66
N LYS A 337 -1.04 -14.47 -19.22
CA LYS A 337 0.38 -14.81 -19.02
C LYS A 337 1.31 -13.70 -19.46
N GLU A 338 1.06 -13.09 -20.62
CA GLU A 338 1.87 -12.00 -21.14
C GLU A 338 1.73 -10.72 -20.30
N MET A 339 0.51 -10.36 -19.88
CA MET A 339 0.27 -9.26 -18.94
C MET A 339 1.08 -9.45 -17.65
N GLY A 340 0.99 -10.63 -17.04
CA GLY A 340 1.74 -10.94 -15.81
C GLY A 340 3.25 -10.86 -16.00
N ARG A 341 3.77 -11.37 -17.13
CA ARG A 341 5.20 -11.29 -17.47
C ARG A 341 5.68 -9.86 -17.61
N ARG A 342 4.90 -8.98 -18.26
CA ARG A 342 5.20 -7.56 -18.40
C ARG A 342 5.15 -6.85 -17.06
N ALA A 343 4.13 -7.15 -16.22
CA ALA A 343 4.05 -6.62 -14.86
C ALA A 343 5.29 -6.98 -14.04
N TYR A 344 5.70 -8.25 -14.05
CA TYR A 344 6.86 -8.75 -13.32
C TYR A 344 8.17 -8.04 -13.70
N LYS A 345 8.35 -7.69 -15.00
CA LYS A 345 9.54 -6.96 -15.48
C LYS A 345 9.60 -5.52 -14.95
N LEU A 346 8.47 -4.91 -14.66
CA LEU A 346 8.39 -3.55 -14.13
C LEU A 346 8.44 -3.51 -12.59
N GLY A 347 8.27 -4.64 -11.94
CA GLY A 347 8.27 -4.72 -10.48
C GLY A 347 9.64 -4.49 -9.87
N ILE A 348 9.70 -3.60 -8.88
CA ILE A 348 10.90 -3.35 -8.06
C ILE A 348 10.69 -4.05 -6.72
N ARG A 349 11.62 -4.94 -6.34
CA ARG A 349 11.46 -5.83 -5.16
C ARG A 349 12.34 -5.42 -3.99
N ASP A 350 13.45 -4.75 -4.27
CA ASP A 350 14.47 -4.42 -3.26
C ASP A 350 14.27 -3.01 -2.63
N ALA A 351 13.05 -2.47 -2.73
CA ALA A 351 12.75 -1.11 -2.28
C ALA A 351 13.01 -0.88 -0.79
N ALA A 352 12.67 -1.86 0.06
CA ALA A 352 12.93 -1.79 1.49
C ALA A 352 14.44 -1.74 1.77
N HIS A 353 15.21 -2.58 1.09
CA HIS A 353 16.67 -2.62 1.17
C HIS A 353 17.31 -1.30 0.70
N ALA A 354 16.91 -0.79 -0.47
CA ALA A 354 17.41 0.47 -1.01
C ALA A 354 17.16 1.66 -0.07
N MET A 355 15.98 1.70 0.57
CA MET A 355 15.65 2.73 1.56
C MET A 355 16.42 2.56 2.85
N ALA A 356 16.62 1.34 3.35
CA ALA A 356 17.41 1.06 4.54
C ALA A 356 18.88 1.45 4.34
N GLU A 357 19.49 1.04 3.21
CA GLU A 357 20.86 1.45 2.86
C GLU A 357 21.02 2.96 2.76
N ALA A 358 20.09 3.65 2.07
CA ALA A 358 20.11 5.10 1.95
C ALA A 358 20.02 5.77 3.34
N THR A 359 19.19 5.22 4.24
CA THR A 359 19.06 5.71 5.61
C THR A 359 20.35 5.56 6.39
N LEU A 360 20.97 4.38 6.37
CA LEU A 360 22.21 4.09 7.08
C LEU A 360 23.42 4.86 6.51
N LYS A 361 23.46 5.12 5.20
CA LYS A 361 24.49 5.97 4.57
C LYS A 361 24.43 7.44 4.98
N VAL A 362 23.27 7.92 5.36
CA VAL A 362 23.09 9.32 5.81
C VAL A 362 23.56 9.50 7.26
N VAL A 363 23.61 8.43 8.05
CA VAL A 363 24.11 8.43 9.45
C VAL A 363 25.64 8.39 9.51
N LYS A 364 26.27 7.71 8.56
CA LYS A 364 27.75 7.62 8.43
C LYS A 364 28.31 8.89 7.81
#